data_f3aa5b72d89c3e0c9112d377197fdd7a
#
_entry.id   f3aa5b72d89c3e0c9112d377197fdd7a
#
_cell.length_a   1.000
_cell.length_b   1.000
_cell.length_c   1.000
_cell.angle_alpha   90.00
_cell.angle_beta   90.00
_cell.angle_gamma   90.00
#
_symmetry.space_group_name_H-M   'P 1'
#
loop_
_entity.id
_entity.type
_entity.pdbx_description
1 polymer ?
#
loop_
_entity_poly.entity_id
_entity_poly.type
_entity_poly.pdbx_seq_one_letter_code
_entity_poly.pdbx_strand_id
1 'polypeptide(L)'
;MRSAVMLLIGGLIAAGIGLVPAALAEPAATPVAVAAPQPGNSVHCVFDQMPGEDREMAMLLMENEILADGDFTPGSRNLAVIERLIEEARVKCDTAFHWSKPRSDAAADYAMSALFTDGLSQTIAIIGQQTKPIDSYFAEHRVQLIGSRSVKGIAALRFKAYLVEQGWDEDDKDRLGIGVFYLETLIWQDGNERDFAAAPLHAVAVKTAAKSPTKPAARASRAKTARRGRT
;
A
#
# COMPACT_ATOMS: atom_id res chain seq x y z
N MET A 1 -35.68 36.13 -14.07
CA MET A 1 -36.05 36.90 -12.84
C MET A 1 -34.86 36.80 -11.92
N ARG A 2 -34.19 37.76 -11.88
CA ARG A 2 -33.41 38.69 -11.07
C ARG A 2 -33.69 38.51 -9.56
N SER A 3 -32.63 38.28 -8.76
CA SER A 3 -32.35 39.10 -7.58
C SER A 3 -30.96 38.87 -7.06
N ALA A 4 -30.13 39.89 -7.20
CA ALA A 4 -28.88 40.10 -6.50
C ALA A 4 -29.19 40.60 -5.08
N VAL A 5 -28.44 40.15 -4.08
CA VAL A 5 -28.33 40.84 -2.80
C VAL A 5 -26.83 40.99 -2.48
N MET A 6 -26.40 42.22 -2.63
CA MET A 6 -25.15 42.81 -2.19
C MET A 6 -25.35 43.28 -0.74
N LEU A 7 -24.48 42.86 0.18
CA LEU A 7 -24.41 43.46 1.51
C LEU A 7 -22.95 43.78 1.84
N LEU A 8 -22.64 45.04 1.69
CA LEU A 8 -21.49 45.78 2.21
C LEU A 8 -21.71 46.02 3.70
N ILE A 9 -20.77 45.66 4.55
CA ILE A 9 -20.62 46.27 5.87
C ILE A 9 -19.12 46.59 6.06
N GLY A 10 -18.90 47.87 6.16
CA GLY A 10 -17.62 48.49 6.41
C GLY A 10 -17.30 48.64 7.90
N GLY A 11 -16.00 48.77 8.12
CA GLY A 11 -15.42 49.73 9.06
C GLY A 11 -15.31 49.32 10.53
N LEU A 12 -14.12 49.15 11.04
CA LEU A 12 -13.59 50.08 12.08
C LEU A 12 -12.12 49.68 12.39
N ILE A 13 -11.24 50.67 12.14
CA ILE A 13 -9.83 50.64 12.51
C ILE A 13 -9.79 51.11 13.99
N ALA A 14 -9.24 50.27 14.88
CA ALA A 14 -8.81 50.69 16.21
C ALA A 14 -7.31 50.46 16.33
N ALA A 15 -6.55 51.53 16.31
CA ALA A 15 -5.13 51.57 16.59
C ALA A 15 -4.91 51.38 18.10
N GLY A 16 -4.45 50.19 18.49
CA GLY A 16 -3.98 49.92 19.84
C GLY A 16 -2.46 49.81 19.84
N ILE A 17 -1.77 50.85 20.35
CA ILE A 17 -0.33 50.82 20.60
C ILE A 17 -0.11 50.01 21.89
N GLY A 18 0.21 48.73 21.77
CA GLY A 18 0.60 47.84 22.87
C GLY A 18 2.10 47.63 22.85
N LEU A 19 2.77 48.10 23.88
CA LEU A 19 4.17 47.76 24.20
C LEU A 19 4.31 46.24 24.35
N VAL A 20 5.02 45.61 23.41
CA VAL A 20 5.35 44.18 23.47
C VAL A 20 6.68 44.07 24.25
N PRO A 21 6.73 43.30 25.37
CA PRO A 21 8.00 42.97 26.02
C PRO A 21 8.82 42.06 25.06
N ALA A 22 10.13 42.34 24.97
CA ALA A 22 11.08 41.55 24.21
C ALA A 22 11.11 40.11 24.76
N ALA A 23 10.36 39.22 24.11
CA ALA A 23 10.49 37.79 24.34
C ALA A 23 11.77 37.32 23.67
N LEU A 24 12.61 36.62 24.44
CA LEU A 24 13.81 35.91 23.99
C LEU A 24 13.46 35.09 22.76
N ALA A 25 14.06 35.45 21.64
CA ALA A 25 13.90 34.71 20.38
C ALA A 25 14.49 33.30 20.56
N GLU A 26 13.62 32.33 20.66
CA GLU A 26 13.95 30.91 20.51
C GLU A 26 14.55 30.72 19.09
N PRO A 27 15.69 30.02 18.95
CA PRO A 27 16.27 29.83 17.60
C PRO A 27 15.25 29.10 16.75
N ALA A 28 14.77 29.78 15.72
CA ALA A 28 13.86 29.22 14.73
C ALA A 28 14.49 27.95 14.15
N ALA A 29 13.86 26.81 14.41
CA ALA A 29 14.22 25.55 13.78
C ALA A 29 14.21 25.79 12.27
N THR A 30 15.36 25.63 11.64
CA THR A 30 15.53 25.72 10.18
C THR A 30 14.53 24.75 9.55
N PRO A 31 13.61 25.18 8.69
CA PRO A 31 12.71 24.26 8.02
C PRO A 31 13.56 23.26 7.22
N VAL A 32 13.47 22.00 7.56
CA VAL A 32 14.05 20.92 6.77
C VAL A 32 13.42 21.04 5.39
N ALA A 33 14.21 21.44 4.41
CA ALA A 33 13.77 21.52 3.04
C ALA A 33 13.29 20.12 2.64
N VAL A 34 11.99 19.96 2.48
CA VAL A 34 11.42 18.76 1.89
C VAL A 34 11.92 18.73 0.46
N ALA A 35 12.85 17.82 0.16
CA ALA A 35 13.38 17.65 -1.18
C ALA A 35 12.20 17.46 -2.15
N ALA A 36 12.22 18.21 -3.26
CA ALA A 36 11.22 18.03 -4.31
C ALA A 36 11.17 16.55 -4.74
N PRO A 37 9.99 15.98 -4.99
CA PRO A 37 9.89 14.59 -5.40
C PRO A 37 10.70 14.38 -6.68
N GLN A 38 11.66 13.45 -6.61
CA GLN A 38 12.46 13.10 -7.78
C GLN A 38 11.55 12.36 -8.77
N PRO A 39 11.62 12.67 -10.08
CA PRO A 39 10.89 11.91 -11.09
C PRO A 39 11.18 10.41 -10.95
N GLY A 40 10.13 9.59 -10.89
CA GLY A 40 10.25 8.14 -10.70
C GLY A 40 10.35 7.66 -9.25
N ASN A 41 10.59 8.53 -8.26
CA ASN A 41 10.56 8.15 -6.83
C ASN A 41 9.11 8.16 -6.31
N SER A 42 8.31 7.22 -6.81
CA SER A 42 6.90 7.07 -6.49
C SER A 42 6.57 5.59 -6.26
N VAL A 43 5.42 5.32 -5.67
CA VAL A 43 4.89 3.96 -5.51
C VAL A 43 4.74 3.23 -6.84
N HIS A 44 4.53 3.96 -7.93
CA HIS A 44 4.38 3.42 -9.29
C HIS A 44 5.69 2.93 -9.89
N CYS A 45 6.86 3.29 -9.33
CA CYS A 45 8.16 2.97 -9.92
C CYS A 45 8.28 1.51 -10.31
N VAL A 46 7.89 0.57 -9.43
CA VAL A 46 8.01 -0.87 -9.69
C VAL A 46 7.17 -1.27 -10.89
N PHE A 47 5.92 -0.83 -10.94
CA PHE A 47 5.03 -1.08 -12.07
C PHE A 47 5.55 -0.45 -13.37
N ASP A 48 6.04 0.79 -13.32
CA ASP A 48 6.58 1.52 -14.47
C ASP A 48 7.90 0.93 -15.00
N GLN A 49 8.69 0.29 -14.12
CA GLN A 49 9.96 -0.36 -14.49
C GLN A 49 9.77 -1.78 -15.08
N MET A 50 8.56 -2.34 -15.03
CA MET A 50 8.27 -3.58 -15.72
C MET A 50 8.18 -3.31 -17.24
N PRO A 51 8.89 -4.06 -18.09
CA PRO A 51 8.71 -4.00 -19.54
C PRO A 51 7.25 -4.27 -19.94
N GLY A 52 6.79 -3.67 -21.04
CA GLY A 52 5.42 -3.85 -21.51
C GLY A 52 5.05 -5.32 -21.74
N GLU A 53 5.96 -6.09 -22.34
CA GLU A 53 5.82 -7.53 -22.56
C GLU A 53 5.69 -8.34 -21.25
N ASP A 54 6.42 -7.95 -20.21
CA ASP A 54 6.34 -8.59 -18.90
C ASP A 54 5.01 -8.27 -18.20
N ARG A 55 4.51 -7.05 -18.34
CA ARG A 55 3.17 -6.66 -17.84
C ARG A 55 2.06 -7.43 -18.54
N GLU A 56 2.12 -7.52 -19.88
CA GLU A 56 1.16 -8.29 -20.66
C GLU A 56 1.18 -9.78 -20.27
N MET A 57 2.38 -10.35 -20.13
CA MET A 57 2.53 -11.72 -19.65
C MET A 57 1.95 -11.91 -18.25
N ALA A 58 2.25 -11.01 -17.31
CA ALA A 58 1.74 -11.07 -15.94
C ALA A 58 0.20 -11.00 -15.92
N MET A 59 -0.40 -10.12 -16.72
CA MET A 59 -1.86 -10.02 -16.85
C MET A 59 -2.49 -11.30 -17.42
N LEU A 60 -1.90 -11.91 -18.46
CA LEU A 60 -2.37 -13.18 -19.00
C LEU A 60 -2.27 -14.34 -18.00
N LEU A 61 -1.19 -14.38 -17.22
CA LEU A 61 -1.03 -15.37 -16.16
C LEU A 61 -2.07 -15.19 -15.05
N MET A 62 -2.39 -13.95 -14.69
CA MET A 62 -3.45 -13.65 -13.73
C MET A 62 -4.83 -14.01 -14.24
N GLU A 63 -5.15 -13.66 -15.48
CA GLU A 63 -6.42 -14.02 -16.09
C GLU A 63 -6.62 -15.55 -16.05
N ASN A 64 -5.59 -16.32 -16.39
CA ASN A 64 -5.65 -17.78 -16.32
C ASN A 64 -5.88 -18.30 -14.90
N GLU A 65 -5.28 -17.69 -13.87
CA GLU A 65 -5.52 -18.08 -12.47
C GLU A 65 -6.95 -17.76 -12.02
N ILE A 66 -7.48 -16.59 -12.39
CA ILE A 66 -8.81 -16.14 -12.01
C ILE A 66 -9.89 -16.98 -12.70
N LEU A 67 -9.71 -17.29 -13.99
CA LEU A 67 -10.70 -18.03 -14.78
C LEU A 67 -10.66 -19.53 -14.55
N ALA A 68 -9.51 -20.12 -14.14
CA ALA A 68 -9.37 -21.56 -14.01
C ALA A 68 -10.08 -22.14 -12.77
N ASP A 69 -10.02 -21.45 -11.63
CA ASP A 69 -10.44 -22.02 -10.35
C ASP A 69 -11.40 -21.12 -9.55
N GLY A 70 -11.67 -19.89 -10.01
CA GLY A 70 -12.51 -18.92 -9.26
C GLY A 70 -11.89 -18.47 -7.94
N ASP A 71 -10.84 -19.14 -7.49
CA ASP A 71 -10.09 -18.85 -6.28
C ASP A 71 -8.60 -18.70 -6.58
N PHE A 72 -8.03 -17.64 -6.05
CA PHE A 72 -6.60 -17.37 -6.18
C PHE A 72 -5.82 -18.37 -5.33
N THR A 73 -5.09 -19.29 -5.98
CA THR A 73 -4.32 -20.31 -5.26
C THR A 73 -2.95 -19.76 -4.85
N PRO A 74 -2.72 -19.47 -3.56
CA PRO A 74 -1.40 -19.05 -3.09
C PRO A 74 -0.33 -20.09 -3.46
N GLY A 75 0.77 -19.62 -4.08
CA GLY A 75 1.89 -20.48 -4.45
C GLY A 75 1.73 -21.20 -5.80
N SER A 76 0.77 -20.79 -6.64
CA SER A 76 0.68 -21.25 -8.02
C SER A 76 1.96 -20.91 -8.80
N ARG A 77 2.22 -21.67 -9.89
CA ARG A 77 3.37 -21.38 -10.75
C ARG A 77 3.26 -20.01 -11.43
N ASN A 78 2.05 -19.61 -11.78
CA ASN A 78 1.81 -18.33 -12.43
C ASN A 78 2.11 -17.19 -11.47
N LEU A 79 1.64 -17.28 -10.21
CA LEU A 79 1.95 -16.30 -9.19
C LEU A 79 3.46 -16.16 -8.96
N ALA A 80 4.19 -17.27 -8.88
CA ALA A 80 5.64 -17.26 -8.70
C ALA A 80 6.38 -16.55 -9.87
N VAL A 81 5.85 -16.65 -11.10
CA VAL A 81 6.39 -15.90 -12.25
C VAL A 81 6.13 -14.41 -12.09
N ILE A 82 4.90 -14.03 -11.73
CA ILE A 82 4.52 -12.63 -11.52
C ILE A 82 5.34 -12.00 -10.39
N GLU A 83 5.48 -12.68 -9.25
CA GLU A 83 6.31 -12.24 -8.13
C GLU A 83 7.76 -12.00 -8.55
N ARG A 84 8.33 -12.88 -9.39
CA ARG A 84 9.68 -12.70 -9.91
C ARG A 84 9.80 -11.45 -10.79
N LEU A 85 8.86 -11.21 -11.71
CA LEU A 85 8.86 -10.03 -12.56
C LEU A 85 8.77 -8.73 -11.75
N ILE A 86 7.92 -8.71 -10.72
CA ILE A 86 7.81 -7.59 -9.78
C ILE A 86 9.14 -7.40 -9.01
N GLU A 87 9.76 -8.49 -8.54
CA GLU A 87 11.02 -8.42 -7.80
C GLU A 87 12.16 -7.86 -8.66
N GLU A 88 12.26 -8.26 -9.92
CA GLU A 88 13.25 -7.74 -10.87
C GLU A 88 13.08 -6.21 -11.08
N ALA A 89 11.84 -5.73 -11.19
CA ALA A 89 11.53 -4.32 -11.29
C ALA A 89 11.79 -3.56 -9.98
N ARG A 90 11.45 -4.17 -8.83
CA ARG A 90 11.68 -3.64 -7.49
C ARG A 90 13.17 -3.36 -7.24
N VAL A 91 14.05 -4.30 -7.61
CA VAL A 91 15.50 -4.14 -7.47
C VAL A 91 16.01 -2.92 -8.24
N LYS A 92 15.46 -2.61 -9.42
CA LYS A 92 15.82 -1.42 -10.19
C LYS A 92 15.45 -0.14 -9.42
N CYS A 93 14.24 -0.07 -8.87
CA CYS A 93 13.78 1.07 -8.08
C CYS A 93 14.57 1.22 -6.77
N ASP A 94 14.82 0.15 -6.04
CA ASP A 94 15.62 0.15 -4.82
C ASP A 94 17.05 0.64 -5.07
N THR A 95 17.65 0.21 -6.18
CA THR A 95 19.01 0.64 -6.57
C THR A 95 19.03 2.13 -6.91
N ALA A 96 17.98 2.64 -7.57
CA ALA A 96 17.90 4.04 -7.98
C ALA A 96 17.61 4.98 -6.80
N PHE A 97 16.77 4.58 -5.85
CA PHE A 97 16.23 5.46 -4.81
C PHE A 97 16.64 5.10 -3.39
N HIS A 98 17.31 3.97 -3.18
CA HIS A 98 17.75 3.49 -1.86
C HIS A 98 16.62 3.46 -0.81
N TRP A 99 15.47 2.93 -1.19
CA TRP A 99 14.30 2.88 -0.33
C TRP A 99 14.52 2.09 0.95
N SER A 100 13.79 2.46 2.00
CA SER A 100 13.65 1.57 3.15
C SER A 100 12.88 0.32 2.77
N LYS A 101 13.09 -0.78 3.48
CA LYS A 101 12.36 -2.04 3.20
C LYS A 101 10.83 -1.85 3.20
N PRO A 102 10.20 -1.16 4.19
CA PRO A 102 8.75 -0.95 4.16
C PRO A 102 8.28 -0.17 2.92
N ARG A 103 9.09 0.77 2.42
CA ARG A 103 8.77 1.55 1.23
C ARG A 103 8.87 0.70 -0.04
N SER A 104 9.91 -0.10 -0.12
CA SER A 104 10.15 -1.05 -1.21
C SER A 104 9.04 -2.12 -1.27
N ASP A 105 8.68 -2.69 -0.11
CA ASP A 105 7.59 -3.67 -0.01
C ASP A 105 6.25 -3.05 -0.47
N ALA A 106 5.90 -1.85 -0.01
CA ALA A 106 4.67 -1.18 -0.40
C ALA A 106 4.61 -0.89 -1.92
N ALA A 107 5.74 -0.57 -2.56
CA ALA A 107 5.80 -0.37 -4.01
C ALA A 107 5.64 -1.68 -4.79
N ALA A 108 6.18 -2.79 -4.28
CA ALA A 108 5.98 -4.12 -4.88
C ALA A 108 4.53 -4.58 -4.74
N ASP A 109 3.92 -4.40 -3.56
CA ASP A 109 2.52 -4.72 -3.30
C ASP A 109 1.58 -3.85 -4.14
N TYR A 110 1.94 -2.57 -4.36
CA TYR A 110 1.23 -1.70 -5.30
C TYR A 110 1.29 -2.26 -6.73
N ALA A 111 2.47 -2.64 -7.21
CA ALA A 111 2.63 -3.20 -8.56
C ALA A 111 1.81 -4.48 -8.75
N MET A 112 1.79 -5.36 -7.75
CA MET A 112 0.95 -6.55 -7.74
C MET A 112 -0.53 -6.18 -7.85
N SER A 113 -1.02 -5.27 -7.01
CA SER A 113 -2.43 -4.86 -7.03
C SER A 113 -2.81 -4.13 -8.33
N ALA A 114 -1.90 -3.37 -8.94
CA ALA A 114 -2.12 -2.73 -10.24
C ALA A 114 -2.28 -3.76 -11.37
N LEU A 115 -1.42 -4.78 -11.41
CA LEU A 115 -1.55 -5.88 -12.37
C LEU A 115 -2.89 -6.62 -12.22
N PHE A 116 -3.33 -6.89 -10.97
CA PHE A 116 -4.64 -7.48 -10.72
C PHE A 116 -5.79 -6.58 -11.20
N THR A 117 -5.70 -5.27 -10.94
CA THR A 117 -6.72 -4.33 -11.38
C THR A 117 -6.84 -4.30 -12.90
N ASP A 118 -5.71 -4.26 -13.60
CA ASP A 118 -5.68 -4.25 -15.06
C ASP A 118 -6.25 -5.56 -15.64
N GLY A 119 -5.83 -6.72 -15.13
CA GLY A 119 -6.33 -8.03 -15.57
C GLY A 119 -7.83 -8.22 -15.29
N LEU A 120 -8.29 -7.84 -14.08
CA LEU A 120 -9.70 -7.91 -13.73
C LEU A 120 -10.56 -6.94 -14.54
N SER A 121 -10.03 -5.76 -14.85
CA SER A 121 -10.72 -4.80 -15.74
C SER A 121 -10.98 -5.41 -17.11
N GLN A 122 -10.00 -6.11 -17.69
CA GLN A 122 -10.16 -6.82 -18.95
C GLN A 122 -11.18 -7.97 -18.82
N THR A 123 -11.09 -8.77 -17.76
CA THR A 123 -12.04 -9.86 -17.48
C THR A 123 -13.48 -9.32 -17.36
N ILE A 124 -13.67 -8.20 -16.62
CA ILE A 124 -14.97 -7.55 -16.47
C ILE A 124 -15.52 -7.11 -17.86
N ALA A 125 -14.67 -6.58 -18.73
CA ALA A 125 -15.07 -6.21 -20.08
C ALA A 125 -15.44 -7.44 -20.93
N ILE A 126 -14.70 -8.54 -20.82
CA ILE A 126 -14.96 -9.81 -21.56
C ILE A 126 -16.32 -10.40 -21.16
N ILE A 127 -16.68 -10.33 -19.87
CA ILE A 127 -17.99 -10.81 -19.41
C ILE A 127 -19.14 -9.82 -19.68
N GLY A 128 -18.88 -8.74 -20.42
CA GLY A 128 -19.88 -7.77 -20.86
C GLY A 128 -20.28 -6.77 -19.78
N GLN A 129 -19.47 -6.59 -18.74
CA GLN A 129 -19.69 -5.65 -17.66
C GLN A 129 -18.74 -4.45 -17.74
N GLN A 130 -18.92 -3.46 -16.87
CA GLN A 130 -18.11 -2.25 -16.80
C GLN A 130 -17.54 -2.06 -15.39
N THR A 131 -16.31 -1.55 -15.30
CA THR A 131 -15.68 -1.21 -14.02
C THR A 131 -16.25 0.06 -13.40
N LYS A 132 -16.77 0.99 -14.22
CA LYS A 132 -17.23 2.31 -13.78
C LYS A 132 -18.15 2.30 -12.54
N PRO A 133 -19.14 1.41 -12.40
CA PRO A 133 -19.93 1.33 -11.17
C PRO A 133 -19.07 1.01 -9.95
N ILE A 134 -18.08 0.11 -10.10
CA ILE A 134 -17.19 -0.29 -9.00
C ILE A 134 -16.28 0.87 -8.61
N ASP A 135 -15.70 1.56 -9.59
CA ASP A 135 -14.85 2.74 -9.38
C ASP A 135 -15.62 3.85 -8.65
N SER A 136 -16.90 4.06 -9.03
CA SER A 136 -17.78 5.04 -8.39
C SER A 136 -18.09 4.65 -6.94
N TYR A 137 -18.40 3.37 -6.70
CA TYR A 137 -18.63 2.87 -5.35
C TYR A 137 -17.39 3.00 -4.47
N PHE A 138 -16.21 2.67 -5.01
CA PHE A 138 -14.95 2.85 -4.31
C PHE A 138 -14.71 4.31 -3.93
N ALA A 139 -14.89 5.24 -4.87
CA ALA A 139 -14.68 6.66 -4.64
C ALA A 139 -15.61 7.21 -3.54
N GLU A 140 -16.87 6.79 -3.52
CA GLU A 140 -17.87 7.21 -2.54
C GLU A 140 -17.59 6.65 -1.14
N HIS A 141 -17.15 5.39 -1.05
CA HIS A 141 -16.96 4.69 0.22
C HIS A 141 -15.49 4.55 0.63
N ARG A 142 -14.57 5.22 -0.07
CA ARG A 142 -13.12 5.09 0.05
C ARG A 142 -12.62 5.08 1.49
N VAL A 143 -13.05 6.04 2.30
CA VAL A 143 -12.57 6.19 3.69
C VAL A 143 -12.91 4.96 4.55
N GLN A 144 -14.12 4.40 4.36
CA GLN A 144 -14.58 3.22 5.11
C GLN A 144 -13.88 1.95 4.63
N LEU A 145 -13.75 1.79 3.32
CA LEU A 145 -13.16 0.61 2.68
C LEU A 145 -11.67 0.46 3.01
N ILE A 146 -10.90 1.54 2.94
CA ILE A 146 -9.47 1.50 3.22
C ILE A 146 -9.18 1.15 4.67
N GLY A 147 -10.01 1.60 5.61
CA GLY A 147 -9.86 1.24 7.02
C GLY A 147 -9.98 -0.26 7.29
N SER A 148 -10.72 -1.01 6.45
CA SER A 148 -10.91 -2.46 6.57
C SER A 148 -9.88 -3.29 5.82
N ARG A 149 -9.19 -2.73 4.82
CA ARG A 149 -8.28 -3.39 3.87
C ARG A 149 -8.86 -4.63 3.16
N SER A 150 -10.13 -4.90 3.28
CA SER A 150 -10.81 -5.99 2.56
C SER A 150 -12.33 -5.81 2.58
N VAL A 151 -13.00 -6.44 1.61
CA VAL A 151 -14.45 -6.43 1.47
C VAL A 151 -15.01 -7.78 1.90
N LYS A 152 -15.34 -7.93 3.20
CA LYS A 152 -15.84 -9.21 3.76
C LYS A 152 -17.19 -9.07 4.46
N GLY A 153 -17.89 -10.19 4.60
CA GLY A 153 -19.12 -10.26 5.36
C GLY A 153 -20.18 -9.31 4.82
N ILE A 154 -20.75 -8.48 5.70
CA ILE A 154 -21.86 -7.56 5.36
C ILE A 154 -21.45 -6.53 4.29
N ALA A 155 -20.19 -6.07 4.29
CA ALA A 155 -19.70 -5.14 3.28
C ALA A 155 -19.71 -5.76 1.88
N ALA A 156 -19.28 -7.01 1.75
CA ALA A 156 -19.34 -7.74 0.49
C ALA A 156 -20.78 -7.96 0.02
N LEU A 157 -21.70 -8.30 0.92
CA LEU A 157 -23.12 -8.48 0.59
C LEU A 157 -23.76 -7.19 0.09
N ARG A 158 -23.49 -6.06 0.76
CA ARG A 158 -23.97 -4.74 0.33
C ARG A 158 -23.45 -4.35 -1.03
N PHE A 159 -22.16 -4.60 -1.26
CA PHE A 159 -21.54 -4.29 -2.54
C PHE A 159 -22.10 -5.19 -3.67
N LYS A 160 -22.31 -6.49 -3.43
CA LYS A 160 -22.98 -7.37 -4.41
C LYS A 160 -24.39 -6.89 -4.74
N ALA A 161 -25.18 -6.50 -3.73
CA ALA A 161 -26.50 -5.92 -3.96
C ALA A 161 -26.43 -4.65 -4.81
N TYR A 162 -25.47 -3.78 -4.55
CA TYR A 162 -25.21 -2.60 -5.38
C TYR A 162 -24.89 -2.98 -6.83
N LEU A 163 -24.04 -4.00 -7.09
CA LEU A 163 -23.73 -4.46 -8.44
C LEU A 163 -24.98 -4.95 -9.17
N VAL A 164 -25.86 -5.66 -8.49
CA VAL A 164 -27.16 -6.11 -9.05
C VAL A 164 -28.02 -4.91 -9.44
N GLU A 165 -28.09 -3.86 -8.62
CA GLU A 165 -28.76 -2.60 -8.94
C GLU A 165 -28.14 -1.91 -10.17
N GLN A 166 -26.85 -2.16 -10.44
CA GLN A 166 -26.15 -1.66 -11.63
C GLN A 166 -26.28 -2.58 -12.85
N GLY A 167 -27.12 -3.63 -12.78
CA GLY A 167 -27.43 -4.52 -13.90
C GLY A 167 -26.55 -5.76 -13.98
N TRP A 168 -25.81 -6.12 -12.91
CA TRP A 168 -25.14 -7.40 -12.83
C TRP A 168 -26.15 -8.50 -12.48
N ASP A 169 -25.91 -9.71 -12.99
CA ASP A 169 -26.82 -10.84 -12.76
C ASP A 169 -26.66 -11.35 -11.32
N GLU A 170 -27.77 -11.38 -10.55
CA GLU A 170 -27.83 -11.83 -9.16
C GLU A 170 -27.50 -13.32 -9.04
N ASP A 171 -27.87 -14.12 -10.02
CA ASP A 171 -27.67 -15.56 -10.03
C ASP A 171 -26.24 -15.95 -10.42
N ASP A 172 -25.50 -15.06 -11.07
CA ASP A 172 -24.11 -15.28 -11.46
C ASP A 172 -23.13 -14.89 -10.33
N LYS A 173 -22.96 -15.82 -9.40
CA LYS A 173 -22.10 -15.61 -8.22
C LYS A 173 -20.64 -15.41 -8.56
N ASP A 174 -20.17 -16.01 -9.65
CA ASP A 174 -18.79 -15.93 -10.08
C ASP A 174 -18.50 -14.53 -10.63
N ARG A 175 -19.37 -13.98 -11.47
CA ARG A 175 -19.25 -12.60 -11.92
C ARG A 175 -19.31 -11.60 -10.77
N LEU A 176 -20.24 -11.75 -9.85
CA LEU A 176 -20.30 -10.93 -8.65
C LEU A 176 -19.02 -11.05 -7.80
N GLY A 177 -18.41 -12.25 -7.77
CA GLY A 177 -17.12 -12.50 -7.13
C GLY A 177 -15.99 -11.71 -7.78
N ILE A 178 -15.91 -11.70 -9.11
CA ILE A 178 -14.95 -10.90 -9.89
C ILE A 178 -15.08 -9.41 -9.55
N GLY A 179 -16.32 -8.89 -9.49
CA GLY A 179 -16.56 -7.49 -9.12
C GLY A 179 -16.09 -7.15 -7.70
N VAL A 180 -16.32 -8.06 -6.73
CA VAL A 180 -15.82 -7.89 -5.34
C VAL A 180 -14.30 -7.88 -5.32
N PHE A 181 -13.66 -8.79 -6.07
CA PHE A 181 -12.20 -8.87 -6.12
C PHE A 181 -11.60 -7.63 -6.77
N TYR A 182 -12.20 -7.11 -7.85
CA TYR A 182 -11.76 -5.83 -8.44
C TYR A 182 -11.84 -4.68 -7.42
N LEU A 183 -12.92 -4.59 -6.63
CA LEU A 183 -13.00 -3.60 -5.56
C LEU A 183 -11.89 -3.78 -4.51
N GLU A 184 -11.53 -5.01 -4.16
CA GLU A 184 -10.43 -5.29 -3.23
C GLU A 184 -9.08 -4.82 -3.78
N THR A 185 -8.82 -4.98 -5.08
CA THR A 185 -7.57 -4.50 -5.67
C THR A 185 -7.44 -2.99 -5.62
N LEU A 186 -8.53 -2.24 -5.82
CA LEU A 186 -8.54 -0.77 -5.64
C LEU A 186 -8.22 -0.37 -4.19
N ILE A 187 -8.76 -1.10 -3.21
CA ILE A 187 -8.48 -0.88 -1.80
C ILE A 187 -6.99 -1.14 -1.49
N TRP A 188 -6.42 -2.19 -2.05
CA TRP A 188 -5.00 -2.52 -1.87
C TRP A 188 -4.10 -1.47 -2.50
N GLN A 189 -4.40 -0.99 -3.72
CA GLN A 189 -3.63 0.07 -4.36
C GLN A 189 -3.58 1.33 -3.48
N ASP A 190 -4.74 1.83 -3.04
CA ASP A 190 -4.80 3.02 -2.20
C ASP A 190 -4.12 2.80 -0.83
N GLY A 191 -4.26 1.60 -0.27
CA GLY A 191 -3.56 1.21 0.95
C GLY A 191 -2.03 1.25 0.80
N ASN A 192 -1.53 0.68 -0.30
CA ASN A 192 -0.10 0.62 -0.60
C ASN A 192 0.49 2.00 -0.92
N GLU A 193 -0.26 2.88 -1.60
CA GLU A 193 0.14 4.29 -1.78
C GLU A 193 0.35 4.99 -0.44
N ARG A 194 -0.54 4.79 0.52
CA ARG A 194 -0.43 5.37 1.86
C ARG A 194 0.71 4.79 2.66
N ASP A 195 0.90 3.47 2.61
CA ASP A 195 2.00 2.79 3.28
C ASP A 195 3.34 3.25 2.71
N PHE A 196 3.44 3.41 1.39
CA PHE A 196 4.61 3.97 0.72
C PHE A 196 4.88 5.41 1.16
N ALA A 197 3.86 6.24 1.23
CA ALA A 197 3.98 7.64 1.65
C ALA A 197 4.39 7.78 3.13
N ALA A 198 3.89 6.89 3.98
CA ALA A 198 4.18 6.87 5.41
C ALA A 198 5.54 6.24 5.76
N ALA A 199 6.07 5.39 4.88
CA ALA A 199 7.34 4.70 5.11
C ALA A 199 8.54 5.66 5.06
N PRO A 200 9.60 5.44 5.87
CA PRO A 200 10.83 6.22 5.80
C PRO A 200 11.44 6.21 4.39
N LEU A 201 11.97 7.35 3.95
CA LEU A 201 12.58 7.48 2.62
C LEU A 201 13.77 6.52 2.43
N HIS A 202 14.63 6.43 3.44
CA HIS A 202 15.85 5.63 3.37
C HIS A 202 15.88 4.59 4.48
N ALA A 203 16.63 3.52 4.27
CA ALA A 203 16.94 2.57 5.31
C ALA A 203 17.63 3.32 6.46
N VAL A 204 16.98 3.40 7.61
CA VAL A 204 17.63 3.91 8.83
C VAL A 204 18.73 2.91 9.16
N ALA A 205 19.99 3.34 9.10
CA ALA A 205 21.10 2.53 9.59
C ALA A 205 20.85 2.26 11.07
N VAL A 206 20.27 1.12 11.38
CA VAL A 206 20.15 0.65 12.76
C VAL A 206 21.59 0.44 13.22
N LYS A 207 22.14 1.43 13.95
CA LYS A 207 23.31 1.20 14.76
C LYS A 207 22.94 0.11 15.75
N THR A 208 23.15 -1.14 15.34
CA THR A 208 23.22 -2.26 16.27
C THR A 208 24.30 -1.86 17.26
N ALA A 209 23.86 -1.40 18.43
CA ALA A 209 24.75 -1.24 19.57
C ALA A 209 25.44 -2.60 19.73
N ALA A 210 26.69 -2.66 19.29
CA ALA A 210 27.52 -3.85 19.42
C ALA A 210 27.50 -4.16 20.92
N LYS A 211 26.74 -5.19 21.29
CA LYS A 211 26.78 -5.76 22.62
C LYS A 211 28.22 -6.17 22.83
N SER A 212 28.95 -5.36 23.62
CA SER A 212 30.32 -5.65 24.02
C SER A 212 30.38 -7.12 24.46
N PRO A 213 31.32 -7.91 23.95
CA PRO A 213 31.45 -9.29 24.36
C PRO A 213 31.73 -9.31 25.86
N THR A 214 30.75 -9.75 26.61
CA THR A 214 30.90 -10.01 28.05
C THR A 214 31.98 -11.09 28.14
N LYS A 215 33.14 -10.69 28.63
CA LYS A 215 34.30 -11.53 28.93
C LYS A 215 33.84 -12.76 29.73
N PRO A 216 34.03 -14.00 29.26
CA PRO A 216 33.63 -15.16 30.04
C PRO A 216 34.46 -15.21 31.30
N ALA A 217 33.81 -15.12 32.47
CA ALA A 217 34.43 -15.34 33.75
C ALA A 217 34.99 -16.79 33.77
N ALA A 218 36.29 -16.85 33.94
CA ALA A 218 37.04 -18.11 34.12
C ALA A 218 36.45 -18.85 35.33
N ARG A 219 35.68 -19.91 35.08
CA ARG A 219 35.18 -20.80 36.13
C ARG A 219 36.28 -21.81 36.43
N ALA A 220 36.95 -21.58 37.56
CA ALA A 220 37.95 -22.45 38.13
C ALA A 220 37.45 -23.88 38.26
N SER A 221 38.26 -24.79 37.68
CA SER A 221 38.19 -26.22 37.86
C SER A 221 38.35 -26.57 39.35
N ARG A 222 37.37 -27.24 39.90
CA ARG A 222 37.51 -27.98 41.13
C ARG A 222 37.25 -29.46 40.84
N ALA A 223 38.35 -30.17 40.61
CA ALA A 223 38.40 -31.63 40.67
C ALA A 223 37.92 -32.11 42.04
N LYS A 224 37.01 -33.06 42.07
CA LYS A 224 36.76 -33.89 43.24
C LYS A 224 36.63 -35.35 42.80
N THR A 225 37.71 -36.03 43.05
CA THR A 225 37.88 -37.46 43.08
C THR A 225 37.05 -38.09 44.21
N ALA A 226 36.34 -39.17 43.98
CA ALA A 226 36.00 -40.26 44.89
C ALA A 226 35.11 -41.25 44.14
N ARG A 227 35.50 -42.41 43.83
CA ARG A 227 35.77 -43.63 44.54
C ARG A 227 34.54 -44.55 44.65
N ARG A 228 34.66 -45.67 43.89
CA ARG A 228 34.35 -47.07 44.25
C ARG A 228 32.98 -47.46 44.80
N GLY A 229 32.53 -48.59 44.25
CA GLY A 229 31.71 -49.66 44.86
C GLY A 229 30.77 -50.27 43.86
N ARG A 230 31.09 -51.38 43.20
CA ARG A 230 30.86 -52.78 43.55
C ARG A 230 29.40 -53.04 44.00
N THR A 231 28.62 -53.67 43.19
CA THR A 231 28.29 -55.10 43.08
C THR A 231 27.45 -55.28 41.83
#